data_ef5b020a2441c0c50fb0fae6c4f46e00
#
_entry.id   ef5b020a2441c0c50fb0fae6c4f46e00
#
_cell.length_a   1.000
_cell.length_b   1.000
_cell.length_c   1.000
_cell.angle_alpha   90.00
_cell.angle_beta   90.00
_cell.angle_gamma   90.00
#
_symmetry.space_group_name_H-M   'P 1'
#
loop_
_entity.id
_entity.type
_entity.pdbx_description
1 polymer ?
#
loop_
_entity_poly.entity_id
_entity_poly.type
_entity_poly.pdbx_seq_one_letter_code
_entity_poly.pdbx_strand_id
1 'polypeptide(L)'
;MLPNMVVLNPCDHNQTIAATIAAAEYNGPVYIRYGRPKVPVFIPEDMPFEIGKAIVLSEGKDVTLVATGHLVWEALQAAKILEEEGISAEVID
;
A
#
# COMPACT_ATOMS: atom_id res chain seq x y z
N MET A 1 20.16 3.91 5.34
CA MET A 1 19.15 2.96 5.88
C MET A 1 19.80 2.04 6.92
N LEU A 2 19.15 1.88 8.06
CA LEU A 2 19.68 1.05 9.13
C LEU A 2 19.35 -0.43 8.90
N PRO A 3 20.31 -1.34 9.11
CA PRO A 3 20.00 -2.77 8.96
C PRO A 3 19.02 -3.23 10.07
N ASN A 4 18.23 -4.25 9.75
CA ASN A 4 17.23 -4.84 10.63
C ASN A 4 16.07 -3.90 11.04
N MET A 5 15.97 -2.74 10.41
CA MET A 5 14.86 -1.80 10.62
C MET A 5 13.74 -2.13 9.64
N VAL A 6 12.53 -2.35 10.16
CA VAL A 6 11.34 -2.49 9.33
C VAL A 6 10.83 -1.08 8.99
N VAL A 7 10.55 -0.83 7.71
CA VAL A 7 10.03 0.44 7.23
C VAL A 7 8.62 0.21 6.70
N LEU A 8 7.63 0.91 7.25
CA LEU A 8 6.23 0.85 6.83
C LEU A 8 5.81 2.20 6.29
N ASN A 9 5.13 2.20 5.16
CA ASN A 9 4.62 3.40 4.52
C ASN A 9 3.16 3.18 4.11
N PRO A 10 2.21 3.29 5.06
CA PRO A 10 0.82 2.99 4.78
C PRO A 10 0.21 3.94 3.76
N CYS A 11 -0.75 3.42 2.99
CA CYS A 11 -1.31 4.13 1.85
C CYS A 11 -2.58 4.93 2.17
N ASP A 12 -3.32 4.55 3.21
CA ASP A 12 -4.53 5.28 3.62
C ASP A 12 -4.77 5.17 5.13
N HIS A 13 -5.90 5.73 5.59
CA HIS A 13 -6.26 5.74 7.00
C HIS A 13 -6.39 4.34 7.60
N ASN A 14 -7.12 3.45 6.92
CA ASN A 14 -7.35 2.10 7.43
C ASN A 14 -6.05 1.30 7.46
N GLN A 15 -5.22 1.43 6.44
CA GLN A 15 -3.91 0.77 6.43
C GLN A 15 -2.97 1.35 7.49
N THR A 16 -3.07 2.66 7.76
CA THR A 16 -2.30 3.30 8.82
C THR A 16 -2.62 2.70 10.18
N ILE A 17 -3.91 2.46 10.47
CA ILE A 17 -4.34 1.81 11.71
C ILE A 17 -3.76 0.40 11.80
N ALA A 18 -3.93 -0.40 10.74
CA ALA A 18 -3.45 -1.78 10.70
C ALA A 18 -1.93 -1.85 10.84
N ALA A 19 -1.21 -0.99 10.14
CA ALA A 19 0.25 -0.93 10.20
C ALA A 19 0.76 -0.53 11.59
N THR A 20 0.10 0.43 12.23
CA THR A 20 0.47 0.88 13.58
C THR A 20 0.30 -0.24 14.60
N ILE A 21 -0.79 -0.98 14.53
CA ILE A 21 -1.04 -2.13 15.41
C ILE A 21 0.01 -3.22 15.17
N ALA A 22 0.28 -3.54 13.90
CA ALA A 22 1.28 -4.54 13.56
C ALA A 22 2.68 -4.14 14.03
N ALA A 23 3.02 -2.85 13.92
CA ALA A 23 4.30 -2.33 14.39
C ALA A 23 4.45 -2.48 15.92
N ALA A 24 3.38 -2.21 16.67
CA ALA A 24 3.37 -2.33 18.11
C ALA A 24 3.58 -3.77 18.58
N GLU A 25 3.14 -4.75 17.80
CA GLU A 25 3.27 -6.17 18.09
C GLU A 25 4.59 -6.76 17.57
N TYR A 26 5.28 -6.05 16.70
CA TYR A 26 6.52 -6.54 16.10
C TYR A 26 7.68 -6.47 17.11
N ASN A 27 8.42 -7.55 17.21
CA ASN A 27 9.60 -7.63 18.10
C ASN A 27 10.85 -7.14 17.37
N GLY A 28 11.02 -5.83 17.33
CA GLY A 28 12.16 -5.21 16.67
C GLY A 28 11.87 -3.74 16.34
N PRO A 29 12.86 -3.01 15.81
CA PRO A 29 12.67 -1.61 15.48
C PRO A 29 11.82 -1.45 14.22
N VAL A 30 10.88 -0.50 14.26
CA VAL A 30 9.99 -0.19 13.15
C VAL A 30 9.98 1.32 12.93
N TYR A 31 10.17 1.73 11.68
CA TYR A 31 10.02 3.11 11.24
C TYR A 31 8.71 3.21 10.45
N ILE A 32 7.78 4.04 10.91
CA ILE A 32 6.52 4.26 10.19
C ILE A 32 6.53 5.66 9.60
N ARG A 33 6.35 5.75 8.29
CA ARG A 33 6.29 7.01 7.60
C ARG A 33 4.84 7.38 7.31
N TYR A 34 4.34 8.40 8.00
CA TYR A 34 3.00 8.93 7.76
C TYR A 34 3.09 10.11 6.80
N GLY A 35 2.18 10.14 5.85
CA GLY A 35 2.06 11.25 4.93
C GLY A 35 1.17 12.37 5.47
N ARG A 36 1.39 13.59 5.00
CA ARG A 36 0.57 14.75 5.34
C ARG A 36 -0.64 14.94 4.41
N PRO A 37 -0.52 14.72 3.07
CA PRO A 37 -1.65 14.93 2.17
C PRO A 37 -2.83 14.04 2.53
N LYS A 38 -4.03 14.57 2.33
CA LYS A 38 -5.24 13.77 2.47
C LYS A 38 -5.37 12.85 1.27
N VAL A 39 -5.62 11.59 1.54
CA VAL A 39 -5.92 10.60 0.50
C VAL A 39 -7.27 9.97 0.80
N PRO A 40 -8.02 9.54 -0.24
CA PRO A 40 -9.26 8.82 0.00
C PRO A 40 -9.02 7.53 0.77
N VAL A 41 -10.01 7.11 1.55
CA VAL A 41 -9.97 5.81 2.23
C VAL A 41 -10.45 4.77 1.24
N PHE A 42 -9.58 3.89 0.81
CA PHE A 42 -9.90 2.87 -0.19
C PHE A 42 -9.56 1.44 0.24
N ILE A 43 -8.83 1.28 1.35
CA ILE A 43 -8.54 -0.05 1.91
C ILE A 43 -9.67 -0.41 2.88
N PRO A 44 -10.30 -1.60 2.73
CA PRO A 44 -11.31 -2.05 3.69
C PRO A 44 -10.73 -2.20 5.11
N GLU A 45 -11.55 -1.91 6.11
CA GLU A 45 -11.13 -2.01 7.51
C GLU A 45 -10.71 -3.42 7.91
N ASP A 46 -11.31 -4.43 7.29
CA ASP A 46 -11.07 -5.84 7.58
C ASP A 46 -10.00 -6.47 6.70
N MET A 47 -9.34 -5.66 5.85
CA MET A 47 -8.29 -6.19 4.98
C MET A 47 -7.09 -6.63 5.82
N PRO A 48 -6.60 -7.88 5.67
CA PRO A 48 -5.44 -8.35 6.42
C PRO A 48 -4.20 -7.51 6.13
N PHE A 49 -3.45 -7.21 7.18
CA PHE A 49 -2.16 -6.54 7.08
C PHE A 49 -1.10 -7.41 7.72
N GLU A 50 -0.05 -7.71 6.99
CA GLU A 50 1.06 -8.51 7.49
C GLU A 50 2.38 -7.91 7.05
N ILE A 51 3.28 -7.66 8.01
CA ILE A 51 4.61 -7.12 7.72
C ILE A 51 5.37 -8.12 6.84
N GLY A 52 5.97 -7.60 5.76
CA GLY A 52 6.74 -8.42 4.84
C GLY A 52 5.93 -9.00 3.68
N LYS A 53 4.63 -8.71 3.61
CA LYS A 53 3.79 -9.16 2.49
C LYS A 53 3.20 -7.97 1.75
N ALA A 54 3.29 -8.04 0.43
CA ALA A 54 2.63 -7.09 -0.46
C ALA A 54 1.15 -7.45 -0.60
N ILE A 55 0.34 -6.45 -0.92
CA ILE A 55 -1.09 -6.62 -1.13
C ILE A 55 -1.39 -6.34 -2.60
N VAL A 56 -2.02 -7.30 -3.26
CA VAL A 56 -2.51 -7.12 -4.63
C VAL A 56 -3.87 -6.47 -4.55
N LEU A 57 -3.96 -5.20 -4.94
CA LEU A 57 -5.20 -4.43 -4.88
C LEU A 57 -6.03 -4.56 -6.14
N SER A 58 -5.39 -4.79 -7.27
CA SER A 58 -6.05 -4.98 -8.55
C SER A 58 -5.25 -5.94 -9.40
N GLU A 59 -5.92 -6.91 -9.99
CA GLU A 59 -5.27 -7.90 -10.85
C GLU A 59 -5.19 -7.40 -12.29
N GLY A 60 -4.14 -7.77 -12.99
CA GLY A 60 -3.94 -7.43 -14.39
C GLY A 60 -2.90 -8.29 -15.05
N LYS A 61 -2.82 -8.22 -16.39
CA LYS A 61 -2.01 -9.13 -17.19
C LYS A 61 -0.90 -8.45 -17.99
N ASP A 62 -1.04 -7.17 -18.30
CA ASP A 62 -0.13 -6.50 -19.24
C ASP A 62 1.00 -5.79 -18.53
N VAL A 63 0.73 -5.15 -17.40
CA VAL A 63 1.72 -4.38 -16.65
C VAL A 63 1.42 -4.46 -15.17
N THR A 64 2.46 -4.39 -14.35
CA THR A 64 2.33 -4.34 -12.89
C THR A 64 2.82 -2.99 -12.38
N LEU A 65 1.97 -2.31 -11.61
CA LEU A 65 2.30 -1.06 -10.94
C LEU A 65 2.56 -1.36 -9.47
N VAL A 66 3.80 -1.19 -9.04
CA VAL A 66 4.18 -1.36 -7.64
C VAL A 66 4.29 0.02 -7.02
N ALA A 67 3.52 0.29 -6.00
CA ALA A 67 3.48 1.60 -5.36
C ALA A 67 3.45 1.47 -3.85
N THR A 68 3.78 2.55 -3.17
CA THR A 68 3.75 2.61 -1.72
C THR A 68 3.29 3.99 -1.26
N GLY A 69 2.69 4.04 -0.07
CA GLY A 69 2.22 5.30 0.51
C GLY A 69 1.15 5.98 -0.33
N HIS A 70 1.27 7.28 -0.54
CA HIS A 70 0.29 8.06 -1.31
C HIS A 70 0.17 7.64 -2.76
N LEU A 71 1.24 7.09 -3.33
CA LEU A 71 1.25 6.71 -4.73
C LEU A 71 0.36 5.51 -5.03
N VAL A 72 -0.04 4.76 -4.01
CA VAL A 72 -0.95 3.63 -4.20
C VAL A 72 -2.29 4.08 -4.79
N TRP A 73 -2.87 5.16 -4.25
CA TRP A 73 -4.11 5.72 -4.80
C TRP A 73 -3.92 6.17 -6.25
N GLU A 74 -2.82 6.86 -6.52
CA GLU A 74 -2.50 7.32 -7.88
C GLU A 74 -2.32 6.14 -8.84
N ALA A 75 -1.69 5.06 -8.37
CA ALA A 75 -1.52 3.84 -9.18
C ALA A 75 -2.87 3.20 -9.51
N LEU A 76 -3.82 3.18 -8.56
CA LEU A 76 -5.17 2.66 -8.81
C LEU A 76 -5.91 3.51 -9.83
N GLN A 77 -5.77 4.83 -9.78
CA GLN A 77 -6.35 5.73 -10.78
C GLN A 77 -5.71 5.52 -12.16
N ALA A 78 -4.40 5.37 -12.20
CA ALA A 78 -3.68 5.09 -13.44
C ALA A 78 -4.12 3.76 -14.06
N ALA A 79 -4.34 2.74 -13.24
CA ALA A 79 -4.82 1.44 -13.71
C ALA A 79 -6.20 1.55 -14.38
N LYS A 80 -7.09 2.38 -13.84
CA LYS A 80 -8.40 2.63 -14.45
C LYS A 80 -8.28 3.30 -15.81
N ILE A 81 -7.38 4.28 -15.93
CA ILE A 81 -7.16 4.98 -17.21
C ILE A 81 -6.58 4.01 -18.25
N LEU A 82 -5.65 3.16 -17.84
CA LEU A 82 -5.05 2.16 -18.72
C LEU A 82 -6.10 1.13 -19.19
N GLU A 83 -7.01 0.73 -18.31
CA GLU A 83 -8.07 -0.19 -18.66
C GLU A 83 -8.97 0.38 -19.77
N GLU A 84 -9.27 1.68 -19.71
CA GLU A 84 -10.03 2.37 -20.76
C GLU A 84 -9.32 2.34 -22.12
N GLU A 85 -7.99 2.23 -22.11
CA GLU A 85 -7.16 2.12 -23.31
C GLU A 85 -6.88 0.67 -23.72
N GLY A 86 -7.49 -0.29 -23.03
CA GLY A 86 -7.32 -1.70 -23.32
C GLY A 86 -6.10 -2.34 -22.72
N ILE A 87 -5.45 -1.68 -21.75
CA ILE A 87 -4.28 -2.21 -21.05
C ILE A 87 -4.70 -2.70 -19.66
N SER A 88 -4.42 -3.96 -19.38
CA SER A 88 -4.73 -4.57 -18.08
C SER A 88 -3.56 -4.38 -17.11
N ALA A 89 -3.77 -3.61 -16.06
CA ALA A 89 -2.73 -3.31 -15.08
C ALA A 89 -3.01 -3.98 -13.74
N GLU A 90 -1.96 -4.58 -13.18
CA GLU A 90 -1.98 -5.08 -11.80
C GLU A 90 -1.43 -3.99 -10.88
N VAL A 91 -2.05 -3.78 -9.73
CA VAL A 91 -1.58 -2.80 -8.73
C VAL A 91 -1.23 -3.55 -7.45
N ILE A 92 -0.01 -3.35 -7.01
CA ILE A 92 0.55 -3.96 -5.79
C ILE A 92 1.00 -2.86 -4.83
N ASP A 93 0.54 -2.95 -3.59
CA ASP A 93 0.95 -2.07 -2.49
C ASP A 93 2.06 -2.72 -1.68
#